data_6ed3df419f0dda12b73f9a125c21dcb4
#
_entry.id   6ed3df419f0dda12b73f9a125c21dcb4
#
_cell.length_a   1.000
_cell.length_b   1.000
_cell.length_c   1.000
_cell.angle_alpha   90.00
_cell.angle_beta   90.00
_cell.angle_gamma   90.00
#
_symmetry.space_group_name_H-M   'P 1'
#
loop_
_entity.id
_entity.type
_entity.pdbx_description
1 polymer ?
#
loop_
_entity_poly.entity_id
_entity_poly.type
_entity_poly.pdbx_seq_one_letter_code
_entity_poly.pdbx_strand_id
1 'polypeptide(L)'
;MVNYTTWLSELGDDTQIGSLSIPGTHNSAACHTALPSVQCQGCSVTEQLKHGVRFLDVRVGKHPLKTGSDANELTVVHGKFPVRIPIPKKLTSTLQEVYDFLSENRSEFVIVLIKQEGTGE
;
A
#
# COMPACT_ATOMS: atom_id res chain seq x y z
N MET A 1 -26.16 7.86 4.56
CA MET A 1 -24.83 7.66 5.19
C MET A 1 -23.84 7.14 4.15
N VAL A 2 -22.64 7.70 4.12
CA VAL A 2 -21.62 7.29 3.15
C VAL A 2 -21.07 5.91 3.53
N ASN A 3 -21.01 5.00 2.56
CA ASN A 3 -20.32 3.74 2.72
C ASN A 3 -18.86 3.94 2.29
N TYR A 4 -17.95 4.02 3.23
CA TYR A 4 -16.55 4.30 2.94
C TYR A 4 -15.89 3.22 2.09
N THR A 5 -16.36 1.98 2.17
CA THR A 5 -15.81 0.88 1.36
C THR A 5 -16.07 1.07 -0.14
N THR A 6 -17.15 1.74 -0.50
CA THR A 6 -17.56 1.94 -1.90
C THR A 6 -17.93 3.40 -2.21
N TRP A 7 -17.26 4.34 -1.54
CA TRP A 7 -17.68 5.75 -1.65
C TRP A 7 -17.53 6.34 -3.06
N LEU A 8 -16.60 5.79 -3.87
CA LEU A 8 -16.46 6.25 -5.26
C LEU A 8 -17.69 5.91 -6.11
N SER A 9 -18.46 4.89 -5.71
CA SER A 9 -19.69 4.53 -6.43
C SER A 9 -20.74 5.63 -6.42
N GLU A 10 -20.65 6.56 -5.47
CA GLU A 10 -21.60 7.66 -5.33
C GLU A 10 -21.27 8.85 -6.23
N LEU A 11 -20.13 8.82 -6.91
CA LEU A 11 -19.71 9.88 -7.81
C LEU A 11 -20.23 9.64 -9.24
N GLY A 12 -20.42 10.72 -10.00
CA GLY A 12 -20.79 10.60 -11.42
C GLY A 12 -19.64 9.97 -12.22
N ASP A 13 -20.00 9.19 -13.24
CA ASP A 13 -19.02 8.49 -14.07
C ASP A 13 -18.07 9.41 -14.83
N ASP A 14 -18.46 10.65 -15.05
CA ASP A 14 -17.67 11.66 -15.75
C ASP A 14 -16.87 12.57 -14.79
N THR A 15 -16.85 12.24 -13.50
CA THR A 15 -16.08 13.00 -12.51
C THR A 15 -14.58 12.83 -12.79
N GLN A 16 -13.86 13.96 -12.91
CA GLN A 16 -12.43 13.93 -13.16
C GLN A 16 -11.66 13.72 -11.86
N ILE A 17 -10.64 12.84 -11.90
CA ILE A 17 -9.80 12.54 -10.72
C ILE A 17 -9.18 13.81 -10.15
N GLY A 18 -8.73 14.72 -11.01
CA GLY A 18 -8.10 15.97 -10.56
C GLY A 18 -9.01 16.90 -9.77
N SER A 19 -10.34 16.71 -9.83
CA SER A 19 -11.30 17.49 -9.07
C SER A 19 -11.64 16.88 -7.71
N LEU A 20 -11.08 15.70 -7.39
CA LEU A 20 -11.39 14.97 -6.16
C LEU A 20 -10.35 15.23 -5.08
N SER A 21 -10.82 15.25 -3.84
CA SER A 21 -9.95 15.13 -2.67
C SER A 21 -9.89 13.65 -2.30
N ILE A 22 -8.76 13.02 -2.57
CA ILE A 22 -8.60 11.56 -2.40
C ILE A 22 -7.85 11.29 -1.11
N PRO A 23 -8.46 10.58 -0.13
CA PRO A 23 -7.76 10.21 1.10
C PRO A 23 -6.58 9.29 0.80
N GLY A 24 -5.43 9.60 1.40
CA GLY A 24 -4.22 8.81 1.24
C GLY A 24 -3.49 8.63 2.56
N THR A 25 -2.57 7.66 2.59
CA THR A 25 -1.75 7.39 3.77
C THR A 25 -0.26 7.40 3.41
N HIS A 26 0.59 7.76 4.39
CA HIS A 26 2.04 7.77 4.26
C HIS A 26 2.60 6.40 4.64
N ASN A 27 3.55 5.89 3.84
CA ASN A 27 4.14 4.56 4.06
C ASN A 27 3.05 3.52 4.38
N SER A 28 2.09 3.41 3.49
CA SER A 28 0.83 2.69 3.72
C SER A 28 1.01 1.25 4.17
N ALA A 29 2.05 0.57 3.69
CA ALA A 29 2.31 -0.83 4.03
C ALA A 29 3.17 -1.00 5.29
N ALA A 30 3.68 0.08 5.89
CA ALA A 30 4.36 0.04 7.19
C ALA A 30 3.31 0.07 8.30
N CYS A 31 2.53 -0.98 8.40
CA CYS A 31 1.33 -1.04 9.23
C CYS A 31 1.58 -1.78 10.55
N HIS A 32 0.51 -2.19 11.22
CA HIS A 32 0.56 -2.72 12.59
C HIS A 32 1.43 -3.97 12.77
N THR A 33 1.73 -4.70 11.68
CA THR A 33 2.65 -5.85 11.74
C THR A 33 4.12 -5.46 11.57
N ALA A 34 4.41 -4.19 11.33
CA ALA A 34 5.77 -3.69 11.17
C ALA A 34 6.47 -3.57 12.53
N LEU A 35 7.81 -3.45 12.46
CA LEU A 35 8.60 -3.14 13.65
C LEU A 35 8.16 -1.80 14.23
N PRO A 36 8.10 -1.66 15.57
CA PRO A 36 7.62 -0.42 16.19
C PRO A 36 8.34 0.84 15.71
N SER A 37 9.65 0.76 15.47
CA SER A 37 10.44 1.92 15.05
C SER A 37 10.19 2.35 13.61
N VAL A 38 9.55 1.51 12.78
CA VAL A 38 9.27 1.82 11.38
C VAL A 38 7.78 1.83 11.06
N GLN A 39 6.93 1.51 12.02
CA GLN A 39 5.48 1.52 11.82
C GLN A 39 4.98 2.94 11.60
N CYS A 40 4.22 3.14 10.52
CA CYS A 40 3.61 4.43 10.17
C CYS A 40 2.09 4.39 10.22
N GLN A 41 1.48 3.21 10.10
CA GLN A 41 0.02 3.05 10.06
C GLN A 41 -0.46 2.07 11.12
N GLY A 42 -1.64 2.33 11.68
CA GLY A 42 -2.21 1.49 12.73
C GLY A 42 -2.99 0.29 12.22
N CYS A 43 -3.30 0.22 10.93
CA CYS A 43 -4.09 -0.87 10.38
C CYS A 43 -3.53 -1.33 9.03
N SER A 44 -3.96 -2.52 8.59
CA SER A 44 -3.51 -3.11 7.32
C SER A 44 -3.95 -2.28 6.13
N VAL A 45 -3.34 -2.53 4.96
CA VAL A 45 -3.75 -1.90 3.71
C VAL A 45 -5.22 -2.23 3.42
N THR A 46 -5.63 -3.47 3.61
CA THR A 46 -7.03 -3.87 3.43
C THR A 46 -7.98 -3.04 4.29
N GLU A 47 -7.65 -2.86 5.56
CA GLU A 47 -8.46 -2.05 6.46
C GLU A 47 -8.48 -0.58 6.07
N GLN A 48 -7.34 -0.04 5.64
CA GLN A 48 -7.26 1.34 5.15
C GLN A 48 -8.21 1.55 3.96
N LEU A 49 -8.22 0.60 3.01
CA LEU A 49 -9.10 0.68 1.85
C LEU A 49 -10.58 0.62 2.24
N LYS A 50 -10.92 -0.24 3.19
CA LYS A 50 -12.30 -0.34 3.69
C LYS A 50 -12.76 0.93 4.40
N HIS A 51 -11.84 1.71 4.95
CA HIS A 51 -12.13 2.97 5.60
C HIS A 51 -12.12 4.17 4.65
N GLY A 52 -11.95 3.94 3.35
CA GLY A 52 -12.09 4.99 2.34
C GLY A 52 -10.79 5.49 1.73
N VAL A 53 -9.63 5.02 2.19
CA VAL A 53 -8.34 5.39 1.61
C VAL A 53 -8.28 4.90 0.16
N ARG A 54 -7.83 5.76 -0.76
CA ARG A 54 -7.72 5.43 -2.19
C ARG A 54 -6.38 5.82 -2.80
N PHE A 55 -5.48 6.38 -2.00
CA PHE A 55 -4.11 6.68 -2.43
C PHE A 55 -3.15 6.03 -1.44
N LEU A 56 -2.30 5.16 -1.95
CA LEU A 56 -1.31 4.45 -1.15
C LEU A 56 0.09 4.89 -1.53
N ASP A 57 0.91 5.19 -0.53
CA ASP A 57 2.32 5.52 -0.67
C ASP A 57 3.12 4.31 -0.22
N VAL A 58 3.67 3.54 -1.18
CA VAL A 58 4.38 2.29 -0.90
C VAL A 58 5.86 2.47 -1.22
N ARG A 59 6.70 2.23 -0.22
CA ARG A 59 8.15 2.35 -0.35
C ARG A 59 8.77 0.96 -0.43
N VAL A 60 9.63 0.74 -1.42
CA VAL A 60 10.19 -0.59 -1.72
C VAL A 60 11.69 -0.53 -1.88
N GLY A 61 12.34 -1.67 -1.64
CA GLY A 61 13.76 -1.85 -1.84
C GLY A 61 14.06 -3.31 -2.16
N LYS A 62 15.33 -3.61 -2.44
CA LYS A 62 15.76 -4.99 -2.65
C LYS A 62 15.69 -5.78 -1.35
N HIS A 63 15.49 -7.08 -1.48
CA HIS A 63 15.53 -7.97 -0.32
C HIS A 63 16.93 -7.92 0.32
N PRO A 64 17.02 -7.57 1.61
CA PRO A 64 18.32 -7.30 2.24
C PRO A 64 19.22 -8.52 2.42
N LEU A 65 18.65 -9.73 2.42
CA LEU A 65 19.38 -10.95 2.77
C LEU A 65 19.45 -11.98 1.66
N LYS A 66 18.85 -11.73 0.49
CA LYS A 66 18.80 -12.70 -0.60
C LYS A 66 19.64 -12.26 -1.78
N THR A 67 20.15 -13.23 -2.54
CA THR A 67 20.95 -13.03 -3.74
C THR A 67 20.33 -13.81 -4.90
N GLY A 68 20.85 -13.60 -6.11
CA GLY A 68 20.33 -14.26 -7.31
C GLY A 68 18.95 -13.72 -7.70
N SER A 69 18.09 -14.60 -8.22
CA SER A 69 16.75 -14.21 -8.66
C SER A 69 15.88 -13.68 -7.51
N ASP A 70 16.09 -14.20 -6.30
CA ASP A 70 15.33 -13.76 -5.13
C ASP A 70 15.69 -12.34 -4.71
N ALA A 71 16.90 -11.88 -5.03
CA ALA A 71 17.34 -10.51 -4.71
C ALA A 71 16.57 -9.47 -5.52
N ASN A 72 15.94 -9.85 -6.61
CA ASN A 72 15.14 -8.95 -7.45
C ASN A 72 13.71 -8.78 -6.93
N GLU A 73 13.33 -9.57 -5.94
CA GLU A 73 12.00 -9.44 -5.34
C GLU A 73 11.96 -8.20 -4.44
N LEU A 74 11.02 -7.30 -4.72
CA LEU A 74 10.90 -6.06 -3.98
C LEU A 74 10.21 -6.28 -2.64
N THR A 75 10.76 -5.67 -1.61
CA THR A 75 10.20 -5.72 -0.26
C THR A 75 9.80 -4.32 0.19
N VAL A 76 8.85 -4.25 1.12
CA VAL A 76 8.40 -2.99 1.69
C VAL A 76 9.41 -2.51 2.73
N VAL A 77 9.81 -1.26 2.60
CA VAL A 77 10.84 -0.66 3.47
C VAL A 77 10.39 0.68 4.05
N HIS A 78 11.05 1.10 5.13
CA HIS A 78 10.97 2.45 5.66
C HIS A 78 12.41 3.00 5.72
N GLY A 79 12.76 3.85 4.78
CA GLY A 79 14.14 4.28 4.59
C GLY A 79 15.01 3.09 4.22
N LYS A 80 16.04 2.79 5.01
CA LYS A 80 16.96 1.68 4.76
C LYS A 80 16.52 0.37 5.40
N PHE A 81 15.42 0.36 6.17
CA PHE A 81 15.03 -0.80 6.97
C PHE A 81 13.81 -1.48 6.38
N PRO A 82 13.79 -2.84 6.34
CA PRO A 82 12.56 -3.54 6.00
C PRO A 82 11.51 -3.29 7.09
N VAL A 83 10.24 -3.21 6.69
CA VAL A 83 9.18 -2.94 7.67
C VAL A 83 8.94 -4.12 8.60
N ARG A 84 9.37 -5.30 8.21
CA ARG A 84 9.16 -6.53 9.00
C ARG A 84 10.36 -7.46 8.89
N ILE A 85 10.76 -8.06 10.01
CA ILE A 85 11.78 -9.09 10.09
C ILE A 85 11.25 -10.21 11.01
N PRO A 86 11.76 -11.48 10.92
CA PRO A 86 12.84 -11.94 10.05
C PRO A 86 12.43 -12.13 8.58
N ILE A 87 11.13 -12.19 8.31
CA ILE A 87 10.61 -12.35 6.95
C ILE A 87 10.12 -10.98 6.46
N PRO A 88 10.84 -10.34 5.52
CA PRO A 88 10.41 -9.05 5.00
C PRO A 88 9.06 -9.13 4.31
N LYS A 89 8.31 -8.02 4.35
CA LYS A 89 7.03 -7.93 3.66
C LYS A 89 7.28 -7.65 2.18
N LYS A 90 6.71 -8.49 1.31
CA LYS A 90 6.88 -8.35 -0.14
C LYS A 90 5.92 -7.32 -0.71
N LEU A 91 6.36 -6.61 -1.76
CA LEU A 91 5.47 -5.72 -2.52
C LEU A 91 4.27 -6.49 -3.07
N THR A 92 4.49 -7.73 -3.55
CA THR A 92 3.41 -8.56 -4.10
C THR A 92 2.30 -8.81 -3.08
N SER A 93 2.64 -8.95 -1.80
CA SER A 93 1.64 -9.12 -0.73
C SER A 93 0.75 -7.89 -0.61
N THR A 94 1.34 -6.70 -0.67
CA THR A 94 0.60 -5.44 -0.61
C THR A 94 -0.30 -5.26 -1.83
N LEU A 95 0.23 -5.55 -3.02
CA LEU A 95 -0.56 -5.48 -4.26
C LEU A 95 -1.70 -6.49 -4.25
N GLN A 96 -1.50 -7.66 -3.64
CA GLN A 96 -2.56 -8.65 -3.52
C GLN A 96 -3.72 -8.13 -2.67
N GLU A 97 -3.42 -7.42 -1.57
CA GLU A 97 -4.47 -6.79 -0.76
C GLU A 97 -5.29 -5.79 -1.60
N VAL A 98 -4.62 -5.01 -2.45
CA VAL A 98 -5.30 -4.05 -3.34
C VAL A 98 -6.18 -4.78 -4.35
N TYR A 99 -5.64 -5.82 -5.00
CA TYR A 99 -6.39 -6.59 -6.00
C TYR A 99 -7.61 -7.29 -5.39
N ASP A 100 -7.46 -7.87 -4.20
CA ASP A 100 -8.57 -8.51 -3.50
C ASP A 100 -9.67 -7.50 -3.18
N PHE A 101 -9.29 -6.33 -2.69
CA PHE A 101 -10.25 -5.25 -2.42
C PHE A 101 -10.99 -4.84 -3.70
N LEU A 102 -10.27 -4.62 -4.78
CA LEU A 102 -10.88 -4.18 -6.05
C LEU A 102 -11.76 -5.25 -6.67
N SER A 103 -11.43 -6.53 -6.50
CA SER A 103 -12.26 -7.62 -7.02
C SER A 103 -13.61 -7.70 -6.30
N GLU A 104 -13.64 -7.33 -5.04
CA GLU A 104 -14.87 -7.32 -4.23
C GLU A 104 -15.64 -5.99 -4.35
N ASN A 105 -14.98 -4.92 -4.78
CA ASN A 105 -15.55 -3.57 -4.81
C ASN A 105 -15.29 -2.94 -6.19
N ARG A 106 -16.00 -3.41 -7.21
CA ARG A 106 -15.70 -3.13 -8.61
C ARG A 106 -15.96 -1.69 -9.05
N SER A 107 -16.65 -0.91 -8.24
CA SER A 107 -16.88 0.51 -8.51
C SER A 107 -15.66 1.38 -8.13
N GLU A 108 -14.70 0.81 -7.41
CA GLU A 108 -13.60 1.56 -6.80
C GLU A 108 -12.33 1.52 -7.64
N PHE A 109 -11.46 2.50 -7.43
CA PHE A 109 -10.09 2.46 -7.93
C PHE A 109 -9.13 2.77 -6.79
N VAL A 110 -7.84 2.46 -6.96
CA VAL A 110 -6.80 2.78 -5.99
C VAL A 110 -5.59 3.30 -6.76
N ILE A 111 -5.05 4.43 -6.32
CA ILE A 111 -3.79 4.96 -6.85
C ILE A 111 -2.67 4.46 -5.94
N VAL A 112 -1.68 3.80 -6.52
CA VAL A 112 -0.53 3.29 -5.77
C VAL A 112 0.72 4.00 -6.27
N LEU A 113 1.31 4.82 -5.41
CA LEU A 113 2.60 5.43 -5.67
C LEU A 113 3.68 4.49 -5.13
N ILE A 114 4.54 4.00 -5.99
CA ILE A 114 5.64 3.10 -5.61
C ILE A 114 6.94 3.87 -5.74
N LYS A 115 7.67 3.99 -4.61
CA LYS A 115 8.93 4.72 -4.57
C LYS A 115 10.03 3.80 -4.08
N GLN A 116 11.17 3.80 -4.77
CA GLN A 116 12.35 3.07 -4.33
C GLN A 116 13.03 3.80 -3.18
N GLU A 117 13.33 3.06 -2.11
CA GLU A 117 14.10 3.53 -0.97
C GLU A 117 15.02 2.40 -0.49
N GLY A 118 15.85 2.70 0.49
CA GLY A 118 16.73 1.70 1.07
C GLY A 118 18.05 1.58 0.33
N THR A 119 18.70 0.42 0.48
CA THR A 119 19.97 0.11 -0.17
C THR A 119 19.73 -0.66 -1.46
N GLY A 120 20.72 -0.68 -2.35
CA GLY A 120 20.66 -1.50 -3.55
C GLY A 120 19.95 -0.84 -4.73
N GLU A 121 20.18 0.41 -4.90
CA GLU A 121 19.71 1.14 -6.08
C GLU A 121 20.28 0.54 -7.37
#